data_bf66bdc5d527adc6587bb105ec853533
#
_entry.id   bf66bdc5d527adc6587bb105ec853533
#
_cell.length_a   1.000
_cell.length_b   1.000
_cell.length_c   1.000
_cell.angle_alpha   90.00
_cell.angle_beta   90.00
_cell.angle_gamma   90.00
#
_symmetry.space_group_name_H-M   'P 1'
#
loop_
_entity.id
_entity.type
_entity.pdbx_description
1 polymer ?
#
loop_
_entity_poly.entity_id
_entity_poly.type
_entity_poly.pdbx_seq_one_letter_code
_entity_poly.pdbx_strand_id
1 'polypeptide(L)'
;AVGVIKLSRKKTLVKDLFSIEMLARSNVLCLDKTGTITDGTMRVCEVEEIGKLKKVENKNIIANILYNQTTSNATSNAMLIEFGKNNDLHLAYNIEFSSKRKCTLTSFEDLGTFVLGAPEFTNSKINDELKDKIFEHTSKGQRVLLLAHSKSMLNEKEEAPKNCEPLLLIAIEDHIREDAMETIEWFKQNNVQIKIISGDNPVTVSKIAQRVGVENAENFVSLEGVSNQQVEQYANMFTVFGRVSPEQKLILVKSLKKQGNIVAMTGDGVNDTLALKE
;
A
#
# COMPACT_ATOMS: atom_id res chain seq x y z
N ALA A 1 3.65 37.36 -9.92
CA ALA A 1 4.97 37.06 -10.52
C ALA A 1 5.96 36.44 -9.53
N VAL A 2 6.23 37.03 -8.34
CA VAL A 2 7.23 36.51 -7.40
C VAL A 2 6.92 35.09 -6.90
N GLY A 3 5.65 34.77 -6.62
CA GLY A 3 5.22 33.44 -6.19
C GLY A 3 5.50 32.35 -7.23
N VAL A 4 5.24 32.65 -8.51
CA VAL A 4 5.52 31.71 -9.63
C VAL A 4 7.03 31.41 -9.72
N ILE A 5 7.88 32.43 -9.61
CA ILE A 5 9.33 32.25 -9.65
C ILE A 5 9.81 31.37 -8.48
N LYS A 6 9.28 31.60 -7.27
CA LYS A 6 9.61 30.77 -6.10
C LYS A 6 9.18 29.30 -6.29
N LEU A 7 7.98 29.05 -6.82
CA LEU A 7 7.48 27.72 -7.10
C LEU A 7 8.28 27.03 -8.22
N SER A 8 8.61 27.76 -9.28
CA SER A 8 9.45 27.26 -10.37
C SER A 8 10.84 26.82 -9.89
N ARG A 9 11.47 27.58 -8.97
CA ARG A 9 12.73 27.18 -8.34
C ARG A 9 12.61 25.88 -7.53
N LYS A 10 11.41 25.58 -7.01
CA LYS A 10 11.08 24.31 -6.35
C LYS A 10 10.61 23.23 -7.33
N LYS A 11 10.84 23.40 -8.64
CA LYS A 11 10.42 22.48 -9.71
C LYS A 11 8.90 22.29 -9.80
N THR A 12 8.12 23.29 -9.37
CA THR A 12 6.65 23.28 -9.44
C THR A 12 6.20 24.15 -10.60
N LEU A 13 5.50 23.56 -11.57
CA LEU A 13 4.91 24.28 -12.70
C LEU A 13 3.54 24.84 -12.30
N VAL A 14 3.37 26.13 -12.42
CA VAL A 14 2.09 26.80 -12.19
C VAL A 14 1.39 26.99 -13.54
N LYS A 15 0.23 26.38 -13.70
CA LYS A 15 -0.56 26.46 -14.92
C LYS A 15 -1.26 27.81 -15.08
N ASP A 16 -1.71 28.40 -13.96
CA ASP A 16 -2.45 29.64 -13.92
C ASP A 16 -2.05 30.46 -12.68
N LEU A 17 -1.90 31.79 -12.86
CA LEU A 17 -1.56 32.69 -11.76
C LEU A 17 -2.64 32.75 -10.67
N PHE A 18 -3.91 32.61 -11.06
CA PHE A 18 -5.04 32.59 -10.15
C PHE A 18 -5.01 31.37 -9.22
N SER A 19 -4.47 30.27 -9.69
CA SER A 19 -4.33 29.03 -8.91
C SER A 19 -3.54 29.22 -7.62
N ILE A 20 -2.53 30.12 -7.61
CA ILE A 20 -1.72 30.40 -6.41
C ILE A 20 -2.58 31.09 -5.35
N GLU A 21 -3.43 32.03 -5.76
CA GLU A 21 -4.33 32.73 -4.84
C GLU A 21 -5.37 31.78 -4.26
N MET A 22 -5.94 30.89 -5.08
CA MET A 22 -6.91 29.88 -4.64
C MET A 22 -6.30 28.88 -3.67
N LEU A 23 -5.07 28.42 -3.94
CA LEU A 23 -4.34 27.55 -3.01
C LEU A 23 -4.08 28.23 -1.66
N ALA A 24 -3.73 29.53 -1.67
CA ALA A 24 -3.50 30.29 -0.45
C ALA A 24 -4.78 30.51 0.39
N ARG A 25 -5.94 30.40 -0.22
CA ARG A 25 -7.26 30.53 0.45
C ARG A 25 -7.87 29.19 0.84
N SER A 26 -7.29 28.06 0.42
CA SER A 26 -7.87 26.76 0.71
C SER A 26 -7.89 26.47 2.20
N ASN A 27 -9.05 26.02 2.68
CA ASN A 27 -9.26 25.63 4.08
C ASN A 27 -9.47 24.12 4.25
N VAL A 28 -9.60 23.38 3.14
CA VAL A 28 -9.65 21.92 3.11
C VAL A 28 -8.66 21.42 2.06
N LEU A 29 -7.82 20.48 2.44
CA LEU A 29 -6.87 19.81 1.56
C LEU A 29 -7.19 18.32 1.49
N CYS A 30 -7.58 17.84 0.30
CA CYS A 30 -7.76 16.44 0.01
C CYS A 30 -6.45 15.85 -0.53
N LEU A 31 -5.87 14.90 0.20
CA LEU A 31 -4.62 14.23 -0.17
C LEU A 31 -4.91 12.79 -0.62
N ASP A 32 -4.36 12.39 -1.76
CA ASP A 32 -4.20 10.97 -2.02
C ASP A 32 -3.06 10.41 -1.14
N LYS A 33 -3.15 9.15 -0.75
CA LYS A 33 -2.11 8.48 0.03
C LYS A 33 -0.88 8.21 -0.84
N THR A 34 -1.09 7.52 -1.95
CA THR A 34 -0.03 6.99 -2.82
C THR A 34 0.56 8.09 -3.69
N GLY A 35 1.89 8.18 -3.74
CA GLY A 35 2.58 9.23 -4.51
C GLY A 35 2.53 10.63 -3.87
N THR A 36 1.79 10.82 -2.76
CA THR A 36 1.65 12.10 -2.06
C THR A 36 2.20 12.00 -0.62
N ILE A 37 1.52 11.28 0.28
CA ILE A 37 2.01 11.02 1.65
C ILE A 37 3.12 9.98 1.61
N THR A 38 2.97 8.98 0.76
CA THR A 38 4.01 7.99 0.45
C THR A 38 4.66 8.31 -0.89
N ASP A 39 5.85 7.79 -1.13
CA ASP A 39 6.54 7.98 -2.42
C ASP A 39 6.16 6.93 -3.48
N GLY A 40 5.19 6.07 -3.17
CA GLY A 40 4.74 4.99 -4.04
C GLY A 40 5.62 3.74 -3.98
N THR A 41 6.70 3.76 -3.20
CA THR A 41 7.53 2.58 -2.94
C THR A 41 7.08 1.86 -1.67
N MET A 42 7.57 0.63 -1.50
CA MET A 42 7.37 -0.17 -0.31
C MET A 42 8.71 -0.59 0.27
N ARG A 43 8.75 -0.88 1.56
CA ARG A 43 9.92 -1.46 2.22
C ARG A 43 9.53 -2.65 3.08
N VAL A 44 10.43 -3.61 3.19
CA VAL A 44 10.34 -4.65 4.21
C VAL A 44 10.69 -4.01 5.55
N CYS A 45 9.78 -4.09 6.50
CA CYS A 45 9.98 -3.50 7.84
C CYS A 45 10.26 -4.55 8.91
N GLU A 46 9.86 -5.80 8.68
CA GLU A 46 10.15 -6.90 9.61
C GLU A 46 10.22 -8.23 8.87
N VAL A 47 11.14 -9.09 9.29
CA VAL A 47 11.31 -10.46 8.79
C VAL A 47 11.44 -11.39 9.99
N GLU A 48 10.48 -12.30 10.15
CA GLU A 48 10.42 -13.19 11.30
C GLU A 48 10.49 -14.65 10.87
N GLU A 49 11.47 -15.39 11.44
CA GLU A 49 11.61 -16.82 11.18
C GLU A 49 10.59 -17.62 11.99
N ILE A 50 9.73 -18.37 11.29
CA ILE A 50 8.71 -19.24 11.88
C ILE A 50 9.21 -20.71 11.89
N GLY A 51 9.85 -21.14 10.80
CA GLY A 51 10.40 -22.47 10.63
C GLY A 51 11.70 -22.44 9.88
N LYS A 52 12.44 -23.57 9.89
CA LYS A 52 13.74 -23.70 9.21
C LYS A 52 13.85 -24.99 8.44
N LEU A 53 14.45 -24.92 7.26
CA LEU A 53 14.94 -26.08 6.54
C LEU A 53 16.38 -26.39 6.95
N LYS A 54 16.73 -27.68 7.00
CA LYS A 54 18.08 -28.10 7.41
C LYS A 54 19.18 -27.76 6.38
N LYS A 55 18.80 -27.64 5.09
CA LYS A 55 19.77 -27.57 3.98
C LYS A 55 19.97 -26.16 3.43
N VAL A 56 19.01 -25.26 3.57
CA VAL A 56 19.03 -23.94 2.92
C VAL A 56 18.39 -22.91 3.85
N GLU A 57 18.98 -21.73 3.93
CA GLU A 57 18.40 -20.60 4.69
C GLU A 57 17.19 -20.01 3.99
N ASN A 58 16.17 -19.63 4.77
CA ASN A 58 14.93 -19.06 4.24
C ASN A 58 15.16 -17.82 3.38
N LYS A 59 16.10 -16.96 3.74
CA LYS A 59 16.46 -15.76 2.96
C LYS A 59 17.00 -16.12 1.58
N ASN A 60 17.84 -17.15 1.49
CA ASN A 60 18.37 -17.63 0.22
C ASN A 60 17.28 -18.22 -0.67
N ILE A 61 16.29 -18.90 -0.10
CA ILE A 61 15.12 -19.39 -0.85
C ILE A 61 14.37 -18.23 -1.49
N ILE A 62 14.11 -17.15 -0.74
CA ILE A 62 13.44 -15.95 -1.29
C ILE A 62 14.28 -15.33 -2.41
N ALA A 63 15.59 -15.19 -2.23
CA ALA A 63 16.48 -14.64 -3.26
C ALA A 63 16.42 -15.45 -4.57
N ASN A 64 16.35 -16.78 -4.48
CA ASN A 64 16.18 -17.68 -5.63
C ASN A 64 14.76 -17.58 -6.26
N ILE A 65 13.71 -17.43 -5.45
CA ILE A 65 12.37 -17.17 -5.95
C ILE A 65 12.35 -15.85 -6.74
N LEU A 66 12.92 -14.78 -6.18
CA LEU A 66 12.96 -13.46 -6.81
C LEU A 66 13.81 -13.43 -8.09
N TYR A 67 14.85 -14.25 -8.18
CA TYR A 67 15.64 -14.41 -9.41
C TYR A 67 14.78 -14.95 -10.56
N ASN A 68 13.87 -15.87 -10.27
CA ASN A 68 13.02 -16.55 -11.24
C ASN A 68 11.69 -15.82 -11.52
N GLN A 69 11.52 -14.58 -11.02
CA GLN A 69 10.36 -13.73 -11.33
C GLN A 69 10.70 -12.70 -12.38
N THR A 70 9.82 -12.54 -13.37
CA THR A 70 9.94 -11.53 -14.45
C THR A 70 9.09 -10.30 -14.16
N THR A 71 7.99 -10.45 -13.43
CA THR A 71 7.08 -9.35 -13.09
C THR A 71 7.63 -8.51 -11.95
N SER A 72 7.58 -7.18 -12.11
CA SER A 72 8.00 -6.20 -11.10
C SER A 72 6.80 -5.41 -10.59
N ASN A 73 6.70 -5.26 -9.27
CA ASN A 73 5.74 -4.39 -8.59
C ASN A 73 6.37 -3.85 -7.29
N ALA A 74 5.71 -2.90 -6.62
CA ALA A 74 6.25 -2.28 -5.41
C ALA A 74 6.63 -3.31 -4.32
N THR A 75 5.82 -4.36 -4.14
CA THR A 75 6.09 -5.44 -3.18
C THR A 75 7.33 -6.26 -3.57
N SER A 76 7.43 -6.68 -4.84
CA SER A 76 8.60 -7.46 -5.31
C SER A 76 9.88 -6.64 -5.28
N ASN A 77 9.79 -5.32 -5.55
CA ASN A 77 10.94 -4.43 -5.46
C ASN A 77 11.42 -4.27 -4.00
N ALA A 78 10.51 -4.12 -3.04
CA ALA A 78 10.85 -4.10 -1.62
C ALA A 78 11.55 -5.40 -1.18
N MET A 79 11.04 -6.54 -1.63
CA MET A 79 11.64 -7.85 -1.39
C MET A 79 13.04 -7.98 -2.03
N LEU A 80 13.22 -7.46 -3.26
CA LEU A 80 14.53 -7.45 -3.95
C LEU A 80 15.58 -6.62 -3.21
N ILE A 81 15.18 -5.49 -2.63
CA ILE A 81 16.08 -4.64 -1.85
C ILE A 81 16.54 -5.37 -0.59
N GLU A 82 15.63 -6.07 0.10
CA GLU A 82 15.92 -6.78 1.35
C GLU A 82 16.70 -8.08 1.15
N PHE A 83 16.29 -8.91 0.17
CA PHE A 83 16.80 -10.27 0.02
C PHE A 83 17.79 -10.45 -1.13
N GLY A 84 17.84 -9.50 -2.06
CA GLY A 84 18.64 -9.61 -3.28
C GLY A 84 18.12 -10.67 -4.26
N LYS A 85 18.99 -11.10 -5.17
CA LYS A 85 18.74 -12.22 -6.10
C LYS A 85 19.87 -13.23 -5.98
N ASN A 86 19.52 -14.50 -6.07
CA ASN A 86 20.47 -15.60 -6.14
C ASN A 86 19.97 -16.69 -7.09
N ASN A 87 20.87 -17.46 -7.69
CA ASN A 87 20.56 -18.55 -8.63
C ASN A 87 21.44 -19.78 -8.36
N ASP A 88 21.50 -20.18 -7.11
CA ASP A 88 22.26 -21.36 -6.68
C ASP A 88 21.39 -22.60 -6.44
N LEU A 89 20.05 -22.44 -6.55
CA LEU A 89 19.09 -23.55 -6.47
C LEU A 89 18.58 -23.91 -7.86
N HIS A 90 18.56 -25.20 -8.18
CA HIS A 90 18.04 -25.68 -9.47
C HIS A 90 16.53 -25.59 -9.52
N LEU A 91 16.04 -24.70 -10.40
CA LEU A 91 14.63 -24.49 -10.63
C LEU A 91 14.01 -25.69 -11.35
N ALA A 92 12.99 -26.31 -10.74
CA ALA A 92 12.19 -27.35 -11.40
C ALA A 92 10.94 -26.76 -12.06
N TYR A 93 10.23 -25.87 -11.38
CA TYR A 93 9.02 -25.25 -11.89
C TYR A 93 8.73 -23.91 -11.21
N ASN A 94 8.19 -22.93 -11.95
CA ASN A 94 7.85 -21.63 -11.41
C ASN A 94 6.52 -21.12 -11.97
N ILE A 95 5.64 -20.70 -11.07
CA ILE A 95 4.40 -19.99 -11.43
C ILE A 95 4.43 -18.62 -10.75
N GLU A 96 4.52 -17.59 -11.57
CA GLU A 96 4.60 -16.22 -11.10
C GLU A 96 3.34 -15.75 -10.37
N PHE A 97 3.48 -14.69 -9.62
CA PHE A 97 2.36 -14.05 -8.93
C PHE A 97 1.22 -13.67 -9.89
N SER A 98 0.00 -13.91 -9.48
CA SER A 98 -1.18 -13.34 -10.14
C SER A 98 -2.13 -12.73 -9.11
N SER A 99 -2.86 -11.69 -9.52
CA SER A 99 -3.86 -11.03 -8.67
C SER A 99 -5.00 -11.96 -8.24
N LYS A 100 -5.24 -13.03 -9.01
CA LYS A 100 -6.23 -14.07 -8.69
C LYS A 100 -5.71 -15.05 -7.65
N ARG A 101 -4.45 -15.51 -7.77
CA ARG A 101 -3.83 -16.50 -6.88
C ARG A 101 -3.29 -15.86 -5.60
N LYS A 102 -2.87 -14.59 -5.64
CA LYS A 102 -2.27 -13.84 -4.52
C LYS A 102 -0.99 -14.45 -3.95
N CYS A 103 -0.38 -15.37 -4.67
CA CYS A 103 0.89 -16.01 -4.31
C CYS A 103 1.67 -16.42 -5.56
N THR A 104 2.97 -16.68 -5.35
CA THR A 104 3.92 -17.31 -6.26
C THR A 104 4.15 -18.75 -5.82
N LEU A 105 4.32 -19.67 -6.75
CA LEU A 105 4.67 -21.06 -6.49
C LEU A 105 5.99 -21.39 -7.20
N THR A 106 7.01 -21.79 -6.44
CA THR A 106 8.30 -22.12 -6.99
C THR A 106 8.77 -23.46 -6.45
N SER A 107 9.07 -24.40 -7.32
CA SER A 107 9.65 -25.71 -6.95
C SER A 107 11.12 -25.75 -7.32
N PHE A 108 11.94 -26.14 -6.37
CA PHE A 108 13.36 -26.43 -6.58
C PHE A 108 13.62 -27.92 -6.47
N GLU A 109 14.54 -28.43 -7.30
CA GLU A 109 14.95 -29.84 -7.26
C GLU A 109 15.42 -30.20 -5.85
N ASP A 110 15.06 -31.41 -5.40
CA ASP A 110 15.41 -31.96 -4.07
C ASP A 110 14.92 -31.17 -2.84
N LEU A 111 14.22 -30.05 -3.04
CA LEU A 111 13.70 -29.22 -1.94
C LEU A 111 12.16 -29.23 -1.86
N GLY A 112 11.48 -29.42 -3.00
CA GLY A 112 10.02 -29.36 -3.07
C GLY A 112 9.49 -27.97 -3.46
N THR A 113 8.29 -27.65 -3.07
CA THR A 113 7.57 -26.42 -3.48
C THR A 113 7.54 -25.39 -2.37
N PHE A 114 7.84 -24.15 -2.74
CA PHE A 114 7.70 -22.97 -1.91
C PHE A 114 6.52 -22.11 -2.40
N VAL A 115 5.72 -21.64 -1.46
CA VAL A 115 4.58 -20.74 -1.70
C VAL A 115 4.90 -19.43 -1.02
N LEU A 116 4.98 -18.33 -1.79
CA LEU A 116 5.22 -16.99 -1.27
C LEU A 116 4.04 -16.10 -1.62
N GLY A 117 3.32 -15.59 -0.63
CA GLY A 117 2.13 -14.77 -0.86
C GLY A 117 1.41 -14.35 0.41
N ALA A 118 0.19 -13.83 0.26
CA ALA A 118 -0.63 -13.48 1.41
C ALA A 118 -0.99 -14.75 2.21
N PRO A 119 -0.95 -14.70 3.55
CA PRO A 119 -1.05 -15.87 4.41
C PRO A 119 -2.23 -16.81 4.08
N GLU A 120 -3.39 -16.25 3.80
CA GLU A 120 -4.62 -16.97 3.46
C GLU A 120 -4.55 -17.76 2.15
N PHE A 121 -3.57 -17.46 1.29
CA PHE A 121 -3.39 -18.12 -0.02
C PHE A 121 -2.19 -19.07 -0.08
N THR A 122 -1.48 -19.24 1.03
CA THR A 122 -0.30 -20.12 1.08
C THR A 122 -0.63 -21.57 1.43
N ASN A 123 -1.89 -21.89 1.74
CA ASN A 123 -2.33 -23.21 2.24
C ASN A 123 -1.52 -23.70 3.45
N SER A 124 -1.04 -22.75 4.27
CA SER A 124 -0.17 -23.06 5.41
C SER A 124 -0.96 -23.50 6.63
N LYS A 125 -0.29 -24.27 7.48
CA LYS A 125 -0.74 -24.59 8.84
C LYS A 125 -0.51 -23.36 9.74
N ILE A 126 -1.52 -22.51 9.85
CA ILE A 126 -1.45 -21.31 10.67
C ILE A 126 -1.98 -21.65 12.06
N ASN A 127 -1.09 -21.69 13.06
CA ASN A 127 -1.45 -21.83 14.47
C ASN A 127 -1.88 -20.47 15.07
N ASP A 128 -2.34 -20.47 16.31
CA ASP A 128 -2.85 -19.24 16.93
C ASP A 128 -1.74 -18.20 17.16
N GLU A 129 -0.52 -18.60 17.51
CA GLU A 129 0.63 -17.69 17.63
C GLU A 129 0.92 -16.96 16.32
N LEU A 130 0.95 -17.67 15.20
CA LEU A 130 1.17 -17.07 13.88
C LEU A 130 -0.01 -16.17 13.44
N LYS A 131 -1.26 -16.52 13.82
CA LYS A 131 -2.41 -15.65 13.61
C LYS A 131 -2.27 -14.33 14.36
N ASP A 132 -1.86 -14.38 15.62
CA ASP A 132 -1.67 -13.18 16.44
C ASP A 132 -0.59 -12.28 15.85
N LYS A 133 0.53 -12.83 15.38
CA LYS A 133 1.58 -12.08 14.68
C LYS A 133 1.08 -11.44 13.39
N ILE A 134 0.35 -12.18 12.55
CA ILE A 134 -0.27 -11.66 11.33
C ILE A 134 -1.23 -10.52 11.68
N PHE A 135 -2.05 -10.69 12.71
CA PHE A 135 -2.99 -9.67 13.18
C PHE A 135 -2.27 -8.43 13.71
N GLU A 136 -1.19 -8.59 14.46
CA GLU A 136 -0.39 -7.47 14.95
C GLU A 136 0.11 -6.58 13.81
N HIS A 137 0.72 -7.17 12.78
CA HIS A 137 1.22 -6.42 11.61
C HIS A 137 0.08 -5.80 10.80
N THR A 138 -0.97 -6.55 10.51
CA THR A 138 -2.11 -6.03 9.74
C THR A 138 -2.86 -4.92 10.48
N SER A 139 -2.93 -4.98 11.82
CA SER A 139 -3.50 -3.92 12.65
C SER A 139 -2.69 -2.62 12.62
N LYS A 140 -1.39 -2.70 12.34
CA LYS A 140 -0.50 -1.55 12.09
C LYS A 140 -0.62 -1.00 10.65
N GLY A 141 -1.45 -1.63 9.81
CA GLY A 141 -1.63 -1.28 8.40
C GLY A 141 -0.54 -1.83 7.48
N GLN A 142 0.27 -2.76 7.96
CA GLN A 142 1.32 -3.41 7.18
C GLN A 142 0.74 -4.54 6.32
N ARG A 143 1.35 -4.77 5.17
CA ARG A 143 1.07 -5.95 4.34
C ARG A 143 1.92 -7.10 4.83
N VAL A 144 1.30 -8.25 5.04
CA VAL A 144 2.00 -9.47 5.47
C VAL A 144 2.11 -10.45 4.30
N LEU A 145 3.29 -10.98 4.09
CA LEU A 145 3.56 -12.13 3.24
C LEU A 145 4.06 -13.28 4.09
N LEU A 146 3.75 -14.49 3.65
CA LEU A 146 4.22 -15.73 4.25
C LEU A 146 4.98 -16.56 3.20
N LEU A 147 6.19 -16.98 3.54
CA LEU A 147 6.88 -18.05 2.83
C LEU A 147 6.51 -19.37 3.50
N ALA A 148 5.97 -20.28 2.73
CA ALA A 148 5.60 -21.62 3.19
C ALA A 148 6.19 -22.70 2.29
N HIS A 149 6.37 -23.91 2.81
CA HIS A 149 7.06 -25.01 2.16
C HIS A 149 6.25 -26.31 2.19
N SER A 150 6.33 -27.05 1.11
CA SER A 150 5.91 -28.44 1.01
C SER A 150 6.97 -29.29 0.34
N LYS A 151 7.18 -30.49 0.83
CA LYS A 151 8.09 -31.47 0.17
C LYS A 151 7.57 -31.95 -1.19
N SER A 152 6.28 -31.76 -1.47
CA SER A 152 5.68 -32.16 -2.74
C SER A 152 6.14 -31.22 -3.85
N MET A 153 6.44 -31.75 -5.03
CA MET A 153 6.65 -30.96 -6.23
C MET A 153 5.32 -30.45 -6.78
N LEU A 154 5.34 -29.34 -7.50
CA LEU A 154 4.17 -28.86 -8.24
C LEU A 154 3.71 -29.90 -9.26
N ASN A 155 2.41 -30.05 -9.37
CA ASN A 155 1.77 -30.92 -10.36
C ASN A 155 1.24 -30.10 -11.55
N GLU A 156 0.78 -30.79 -12.59
CA GLU A 156 0.22 -30.18 -13.81
C GLU A 156 -1.02 -29.27 -13.56
N LYS A 157 -1.66 -29.37 -12.38
CA LYS A 157 -2.82 -28.55 -12.02
C LYS A 157 -2.46 -27.16 -11.53
N GLU A 158 -1.17 -26.87 -11.36
CA GLU A 158 -0.68 -25.56 -10.90
C GLU A 158 -1.34 -25.07 -9.58
N GLU A 159 -1.74 -25.99 -8.73
CA GLU A 159 -2.34 -25.67 -7.44
C GLU A 159 -1.29 -25.67 -6.34
N ALA A 160 -1.41 -24.73 -5.40
CA ALA A 160 -0.56 -24.70 -4.23
C ALA A 160 -0.74 -25.97 -3.40
N PRO A 161 0.37 -26.63 -2.98
CA PRO A 161 0.28 -27.82 -2.12
C PRO A 161 -0.53 -27.52 -0.86
N LYS A 162 -1.22 -28.54 -0.35
CA LYS A 162 -1.96 -28.43 0.91
C LYS A 162 -1.04 -28.64 2.11
N ASN A 163 -1.43 -28.05 3.25
CA ASN A 163 -0.72 -28.20 4.53
C ASN A 163 0.76 -27.80 4.48
N CYS A 164 1.07 -26.69 3.80
CA CYS A 164 2.43 -26.16 3.77
C CYS A 164 2.88 -25.75 5.18
N GLU A 165 4.15 -26.00 5.48
CA GLU A 165 4.77 -25.56 6.74
C GLU A 165 5.24 -24.12 6.59
N PRO A 166 4.83 -23.18 7.48
CA PRO A 166 5.28 -21.81 7.42
C PRO A 166 6.77 -21.71 7.77
N LEU A 167 7.51 -20.91 7.01
CA LEU A 167 8.94 -20.72 7.19
C LEU A 167 9.31 -19.31 7.61
N LEU A 168 8.71 -18.30 6.96
CA LEU A 168 9.10 -16.92 7.18
C LEU A 168 7.88 -16.00 7.06
N LEU A 169 7.69 -15.12 8.02
CA LEU A 169 6.72 -14.04 7.95
C LEU A 169 7.46 -12.74 7.59
N ILE A 170 6.93 -12.00 6.62
CA ILE A 170 7.53 -10.79 6.10
C ILE A 170 6.48 -9.68 6.16
N ALA A 171 6.77 -8.64 6.93
CA ALA A 171 5.95 -7.45 7.00
C ALA A 171 6.49 -6.36 6.08
N ILE A 172 5.61 -5.79 5.27
CA ILE A 172 5.93 -4.77 4.27
C ILE A 172 5.02 -3.57 4.49
N GLU A 173 5.58 -2.37 4.43
CA GLU A 173 4.82 -1.14 4.57
C GLU A 173 5.10 -0.15 3.44
N ASP A 174 4.16 0.76 3.20
CA ASP A 174 4.38 1.89 2.30
C ASP A 174 5.46 2.81 2.88
N HIS A 175 6.37 3.27 2.02
CA HIS A 175 7.41 4.20 2.43
C HIS A 175 6.84 5.62 2.52
N ILE A 176 6.70 6.12 3.75
CA ILE A 176 6.24 7.48 4.02
C ILE A 176 7.36 8.46 3.66
N ARG A 177 7.03 9.55 2.96
CA ARG A 177 8.00 10.61 2.64
C ARG A 177 8.59 11.21 3.90
N GLU A 178 9.87 11.53 3.87
CA GLU A 178 10.60 12.11 5.01
C GLU A 178 10.00 13.45 5.47
N ASP A 179 9.50 14.24 4.52
CA ASP A 179 8.93 15.57 4.77
C ASP A 179 7.40 15.53 5.06
N ALA A 180 6.77 14.35 5.05
CA ALA A 180 5.31 14.23 5.20
C ALA A 180 4.82 14.79 6.54
N MET A 181 5.47 14.42 7.64
CA MET A 181 5.07 14.87 8.99
C MET A 181 5.18 16.39 9.14
N GLU A 182 6.29 16.98 8.70
CA GLU A 182 6.51 18.43 8.75
C GLU A 182 5.49 19.18 7.90
N THR A 183 5.19 18.65 6.72
CA THR A 183 4.20 19.24 5.80
C THR A 183 2.79 19.20 6.38
N ILE A 184 2.37 18.07 6.96
CA ILE A 184 1.05 17.91 7.62
C ILE A 184 0.93 18.87 8.80
N GLU A 185 1.95 18.96 9.65
CA GLU A 185 1.98 19.89 10.79
C GLU A 185 1.88 21.35 10.35
N TRP A 186 2.56 21.72 9.25
CA TRP A 186 2.46 23.05 8.68
C TRP A 186 1.02 23.40 8.25
N PHE A 187 0.32 22.49 7.58
CA PHE A 187 -1.09 22.70 7.19
C PHE A 187 -2.00 22.85 8.41
N LYS A 188 -1.79 22.03 9.42
CA LYS A 188 -2.53 22.09 10.68
C LYS A 188 -2.34 23.46 11.37
N GLN A 189 -1.11 23.96 11.49
CA GLN A 189 -0.81 25.28 12.06
C GLN A 189 -1.42 26.43 11.27
N ASN A 190 -1.71 26.23 9.97
CA ASN A 190 -2.37 27.20 9.11
C ASN A 190 -3.90 27.00 9.04
N ASN A 191 -4.48 26.20 9.95
CA ASN A 191 -5.92 25.89 10.03
C ASN A 191 -6.49 25.29 8.74
N VAL A 192 -5.72 24.49 8.02
CA VAL A 192 -6.18 23.73 6.85
C VAL A 192 -6.60 22.35 7.29
N GLN A 193 -7.87 22.02 7.12
CA GLN A 193 -8.37 20.67 7.41
C GLN A 193 -7.88 19.68 6.35
N ILE A 194 -7.31 18.57 6.80
CA ILE A 194 -6.82 17.52 5.89
C ILE A 194 -7.84 16.39 5.81
N LYS A 195 -8.11 15.94 4.59
CA LYS A 195 -8.90 14.74 4.27
C LYS A 195 -8.02 13.79 3.44
N ILE A 196 -7.95 12.52 3.82
CA ILE A 196 -7.20 11.51 3.07
C ILE A 196 -8.17 10.67 2.25
N ILE A 197 -7.92 10.60 0.94
CA ILE A 197 -8.80 9.90 -0.02
C ILE A 197 -7.98 8.88 -0.80
N SER A 198 -8.21 7.57 -0.60
CA SER A 198 -7.40 6.51 -1.20
C SER A 198 -8.24 5.34 -1.69
N GLY A 199 -7.78 4.67 -2.75
CA GLY A 199 -8.33 3.38 -3.19
C GLY A 199 -7.95 2.20 -2.30
N ASP A 200 -7.05 2.37 -1.33
CA ASP A 200 -6.56 1.32 -0.47
C ASP A 200 -7.51 0.99 0.70
N ASN A 201 -7.14 -0.05 1.45
CA ASN A 201 -7.89 -0.43 2.66
C ASN A 201 -7.94 0.73 3.67
N PRO A 202 -9.11 1.12 4.19
CA PRO A 202 -9.26 2.27 5.06
C PRO A 202 -8.48 2.17 6.37
N VAL A 203 -8.31 0.98 6.93
CA VAL A 203 -7.49 0.77 8.15
C VAL A 203 -6.04 1.11 7.89
N THR A 204 -5.46 0.62 6.78
CA THR A 204 -4.09 0.93 6.37
C THR A 204 -3.91 2.43 6.14
N VAL A 205 -4.84 3.07 5.44
CA VAL A 205 -4.80 4.51 5.17
C VAL A 205 -4.89 5.33 6.46
N SER A 206 -5.80 4.95 7.37
CA SER A 206 -5.94 5.58 8.69
C SER A 206 -4.65 5.48 9.52
N LYS A 207 -4.00 4.30 9.54
CA LYS A 207 -2.73 4.12 10.27
C LYS A 207 -1.60 4.98 9.72
N ILE A 208 -1.49 5.08 8.40
CA ILE A 208 -0.50 5.97 7.75
C ILE A 208 -0.81 7.43 8.09
N ALA A 209 -2.09 7.85 8.00
CA ALA A 209 -2.52 9.20 8.33
C ALA A 209 -2.22 9.57 9.80
N GLN A 210 -2.45 8.65 10.74
CA GLN A 210 -2.08 8.83 12.16
C GLN A 210 -0.56 9.01 12.33
N ARG A 211 0.24 8.18 11.67
CA ARG A 211 1.72 8.23 11.74
C ARG A 211 2.28 9.57 11.25
N VAL A 212 1.64 10.21 10.28
CA VAL A 212 2.07 11.53 9.79
C VAL A 212 1.41 12.70 10.51
N GLY A 213 0.57 12.46 11.52
CA GLY A 213 -0.01 13.50 12.38
C GLY A 213 -1.29 14.15 11.84
N VAL A 214 -2.02 13.49 10.95
CA VAL A 214 -3.34 13.97 10.51
C VAL A 214 -4.33 13.91 11.67
N GLU A 215 -4.99 15.02 11.98
CA GLU A 215 -5.98 15.10 13.04
C GLU A 215 -7.22 14.27 12.74
N ASN A 216 -7.74 13.57 13.76
CA ASN A 216 -8.91 12.69 13.68
C ASN A 216 -8.76 11.60 12.59
N ALA A 217 -7.54 11.13 12.32
CA ALA A 217 -7.28 10.10 11.31
C ALA A 217 -7.85 8.73 11.69
N GLU A 218 -8.19 8.50 12.97
CA GLU A 218 -8.95 7.33 13.45
C GLU A 218 -10.40 7.32 12.97
N ASN A 219 -10.94 8.47 12.53
CA ASN A 219 -12.27 8.60 11.99
C ASN A 219 -12.26 8.28 10.48
N PHE A 220 -12.36 7.01 10.14
CA PHE A 220 -12.26 6.51 8.78
C PHE A 220 -13.51 5.72 8.33
N VAL A 221 -13.68 5.60 7.01
CA VAL A 221 -14.76 4.83 6.39
C VAL A 221 -14.30 4.13 5.11
N SER A 222 -14.88 2.96 4.82
CA SER A 222 -14.80 2.33 3.49
C SER A 222 -15.93 2.84 2.62
N LEU A 223 -15.61 3.25 1.38
CA LEU A 223 -16.62 3.63 0.39
C LEU A 223 -16.97 2.50 -0.58
N GLU A 224 -16.45 1.29 -0.36
CA GLU A 224 -16.82 0.12 -1.16
C GLU A 224 -18.31 -0.19 -0.99
N GLY A 225 -19.06 -0.18 -2.11
CA GLY A 225 -20.51 -0.45 -2.11
C GLY A 225 -21.38 0.67 -1.55
N VAL A 226 -20.81 1.82 -1.20
CA VAL A 226 -21.56 2.98 -0.66
C VAL A 226 -22.18 3.76 -1.80
N SER A 227 -23.46 4.13 -1.66
CA SER A 227 -24.19 4.94 -2.65
C SER A 227 -23.68 6.38 -2.73
N ASN A 228 -23.82 7.02 -3.89
CA ASN A 228 -23.37 8.39 -4.11
C ASN A 228 -23.99 9.38 -3.09
N GLN A 229 -25.24 9.20 -2.73
CA GLN A 229 -25.91 10.03 -1.73
C GLN A 229 -25.28 9.90 -0.33
N GLN A 230 -24.90 8.69 0.06
CA GLN A 230 -24.21 8.47 1.32
C GLN A 230 -22.79 9.03 1.30
N VAL A 231 -22.07 8.94 0.16
CA VAL A 231 -20.74 9.55 -0.01
C VAL A 231 -20.79 11.06 0.22
N GLU A 232 -21.82 11.76 -0.30
CA GLU A 232 -22.01 13.19 -0.05
C GLU A 232 -22.16 13.52 1.44
N GLN A 233 -22.91 12.69 2.19
CA GLN A 233 -23.08 12.86 3.64
C GLN A 233 -21.78 12.59 4.40
N TYR A 234 -21.03 11.56 3.99
CA TYR A 234 -19.79 11.15 4.66
C TYR A 234 -18.65 12.14 4.52
N ALA A 235 -18.66 12.99 3.49
CA ALA A 235 -17.60 13.96 3.23
C ALA A 235 -17.23 14.82 4.45
N ASN A 236 -18.21 15.21 5.28
CA ASN A 236 -17.96 15.96 6.52
C ASN A 236 -17.73 15.08 7.74
N MET A 237 -18.28 13.87 7.73
CA MET A 237 -18.29 13.02 8.92
C MET A 237 -16.95 12.34 9.17
N PHE A 238 -16.21 12.05 8.10
CA PHE A 238 -14.97 11.29 8.18
C PHE A 238 -13.75 12.09 7.72
N THR A 239 -12.59 11.71 8.23
CA THR A 239 -11.30 12.30 7.87
C THR A 239 -10.59 11.46 6.82
N VAL A 240 -10.71 10.13 6.91
CA VAL A 240 -10.02 9.17 6.05
C VAL A 240 -11.05 8.33 5.29
N PHE A 241 -10.88 8.29 3.97
CA PHE A 241 -11.73 7.51 3.06
C PHE A 241 -10.88 6.45 2.37
N GLY A 242 -11.25 5.18 2.53
CA GLY A 242 -10.63 4.04 1.86
C GLY A 242 -11.55 3.39 0.84
N ARG A 243 -11.00 2.56 -0.05
CA ARG A 243 -11.72 1.89 -1.14
C ARG A 243 -12.51 2.85 -2.02
N VAL A 244 -11.96 4.03 -2.25
CA VAL A 244 -12.61 5.11 -2.99
C VAL A 244 -12.43 4.91 -4.49
N SER A 245 -13.54 4.93 -5.24
CA SER A 245 -13.50 4.95 -6.71
C SER A 245 -13.22 6.37 -7.24
N PRO A 246 -12.76 6.52 -8.51
CA PRO A 246 -12.55 7.84 -9.12
C PRO A 246 -13.80 8.74 -9.11
N GLU A 247 -14.98 8.16 -9.30
CA GLU A 247 -16.26 8.88 -9.25
C GLU A 247 -16.57 9.35 -7.84
N GLN A 248 -16.33 8.52 -6.84
CA GLN A 248 -16.54 8.88 -5.43
C GLN A 248 -15.55 9.97 -4.97
N LYS A 249 -14.31 10.00 -5.48
CA LYS A 249 -13.35 11.11 -5.25
C LYS A 249 -13.95 12.44 -5.71
N LEU A 250 -14.54 12.49 -6.91
CA LEU A 250 -15.22 13.67 -7.43
C LEU A 250 -16.41 14.08 -6.54
N ILE A 251 -17.23 13.14 -6.10
CA ILE A 251 -18.40 13.41 -5.25
C ILE A 251 -17.96 14.02 -3.91
N LEU A 252 -16.92 13.47 -3.27
CA LEU A 252 -16.36 14.01 -2.03
C LEU A 252 -15.93 15.48 -2.19
N VAL A 253 -15.16 15.78 -3.24
CA VAL A 253 -14.68 17.15 -3.51
C VAL A 253 -15.86 18.07 -3.75
N LYS A 254 -16.84 17.70 -4.58
CA LYS A 254 -18.06 18.49 -4.84
C LYS A 254 -18.87 18.74 -3.57
N SER A 255 -19.01 17.73 -2.72
CA SER A 255 -19.75 17.86 -1.46
C SER A 255 -19.07 18.85 -0.53
N LEU A 256 -17.75 18.78 -0.36
CA LEU A 256 -16.98 19.73 0.46
C LEU A 256 -17.12 21.18 -0.07
N LYS A 257 -17.06 21.38 -1.40
CA LYS A 257 -17.24 22.69 -2.03
C LYS A 257 -18.66 23.25 -1.82
N LYS A 258 -19.70 22.42 -2.01
CA LYS A 258 -21.11 22.80 -1.76
C LYS A 258 -21.36 23.32 -0.34
N GLN A 259 -20.54 22.90 0.62
CA GLN A 259 -20.60 23.33 2.02
C GLN A 259 -19.85 24.63 2.31
N GLY A 260 -19.37 25.31 1.27
CA GLY A 260 -18.68 26.60 1.38
C GLY A 260 -17.16 26.49 1.59
N ASN A 261 -16.58 25.30 1.47
CA ASN A 261 -15.12 25.15 1.59
C ASN A 261 -14.40 25.52 0.29
N ILE A 262 -13.22 26.06 0.42
CA ILE A 262 -12.24 26.20 -0.67
C ILE A 262 -11.34 24.98 -0.59
N VAL A 263 -11.55 24.04 -1.52
CA VAL A 263 -10.90 22.73 -1.50
C VAL A 263 -9.70 22.72 -2.43
N ALA A 264 -8.54 22.34 -1.91
CA ALA A 264 -7.40 21.93 -2.70
C ALA A 264 -7.32 20.39 -2.73
N MET A 265 -6.82 19.83 -3.82
CA MET A 265 -6.61 18.40 -3.96
C MET A 265 -5.25 18.09 -4.56
N THR A 266 -4.62 17.03 -4.07
CA THR A 266 -3.45 16.43 -4.71
C THR A 266 -3.80 15.02 -5.20
N GLY A 267 -3.17 14.61 -6.28
CA GLY A 267 -3.25 13.27 -6.82
C GLY A 267 -2.14 13.07 -7.85
N ASP A 268 -1.71 11.84 -8.08
CA ASP A 268 -0.60 11.50 -8.97
C ASP A 268 -1.02 10.67 -10.19
N GLY A 269 -2.25 10.23 -10.23
CA GLY A 269 -2.74 9.25 -11.19
C GLY A 269 -3.89 9.68 -12.07
N VAL A 270 -4.11 8.90 -13.10
CA VAL A 270 -5.27 9.01 -14.03
C VAL A 270 -6.59 8.96 -13.26
N ASN A 271 -6.62 8.22 -12.15
CA ASN A 271 -7.79 8.04 -11.29
C ASN A 271 -8.24 9.34 -10.57
N ASP A 272 -7.35 10.33 -10.47
CA ASP A 272 -7.63 11.60 -9.79
C ASP A 272 -8.09 12.71 -10.74
N THR A 273 -7.96 12.47 -12.06
CA THR A 273 -8.21 13.50 -13.10
C THR A 273 -9.61 14.12 -13.01
N LEU A 274 -10.64 13.32 -12.70
CA LEU A 274 -12.01 13.81 -12.58
C LEU A 274 -12.17 14.78 -11.39
N ALA A 275 -11.62 14.42 -10.25
CA ALA A 275 -11.67 15.23 -9.04
C ALA A 275 -10.77 16.48 -9.12
N LEU A 276 -9.59 16.37 -9.77
CA LEU A 276 -8.66 17.49 -9.97
C LEU A 276 -9.18 18.57 -10.93
N LYS A 277 -10.10 18.22 -11.83
CA LYS A 277 -10.73 19.17 -12.77
C LYS A 277 -11.86 19.98 -12.14
N GLU A 278 -12.40 19.53 -11.02
CA GLU A 278 -13.49 20.20 -10.29
C GLU A 278 -12.98 21.43 -9.55
#